data_9127c4483f962f7d8941746a09e0f529
#
_entry.id   9127c4483f962f7d8941746a09e0f529
#
_cell.length_a   1.000
_cell.length_b   1.000
_cell.length_c   1.000
_cell.angle_alpha   90.00
_cell.angle_beta   90.00
_cell.angle_gamma   90.00
#
_symmetry.space_group_name_H-M   'P 1'
#
loop_
_entity.id
_entity.type
_entity.pdbx_description
1 polymer ?
#
loop_
_entity_poly.entity_id
_entity_poly.type
_entity_poly.pdbx_seq_one_letter_code
_entity_poly.pdbx_strand_id
1 'polypeptide(L)'
;MTDASTGVQLPLDRLLDRRAFLARTAALAATAAVGTVALPGLAGLASAAPSDTSAPAVTFNPDLDRGAAYNKPRESAMSDPTEWTISEAAWMIRHNKIVPVELVQAYLDRITAYESTYQAFNVVLAEAAVKAARQWANRPYRGPLHGIPLAIKDNYFTEGVPTTANSYLFQDFVPPYDATSVTKLVVQGGIVLGKTQMGPLATTRATLPNGQVTTVNAWTPTNPSTNPGGSSTGTATAVAGRLASSGIGTQTGGSITSPSNAQNLTGIKPTMGRVSLAGIVPLTYTRDHPGPLARDAKDAAIMLMAMAGPDPADPRSQGLPPVPNLINAATPRYDGDNLRMRWKTRIGVLPGYADGGSETAAARRAFLAEMSAIPECELVEVPFPDEWSLLTGSAFNNVRLPERSEPFMPYLRSDLRGFGVSVTSWLQGALLGANGWVTGQRAKLLLLDRILDQIFSSCDVVVQTSPVPFDIVGLPEIAFPIGFSGGGVPIGTILGGQPYAEDRPLSVVAAYQAVTDWHWRRPADPPAVGPSPTASTAAARSTAATPSRGRLTAEEVAELTQ
;
A
#
# COMPACT_ATOMS: atom_id res chain seq x y z
N MET A 1 44.48 -21.03 -31.24
CA MET A 1 43.74 -22.25 -30.91
C MET A 1 43.93 -22.52 -29.44
N THR A 2 43.11 -21.98 -28.59
CA THR A 2 42.85 -22.45 -27.22
C THR A 2 41.47 -21.94 -26.84
N ASP A 3 40.62 -22.94 -26.74
CA ASP A 3 39.22 -22.87 -26.31
C ASP A 3 39.15 -22.54 -24.82
N ALA A 4 38.39 -21.54 -24.42
CA ALA A 4 38.11 -21.22 -23.03
C ALA A 4 36.61 -20.96 -22.84
N SER A 5 35.86 -22.06 -22.87
CA SER A 5 34.48 -22.08 -22.34
C SER A 5 34.52 -22.38 -20.84
N THR A 6 34.68 -21.37 -20.01
CA THR A 6 34.46 -21.50 -18.56
C THR A 6 32.98 -21.34 -18.25
N GLY A 7 32.26 -22.46 -18.30
CA GLY A 7 30.93 -22.55 -17.71
C GLY A 7 31.02 -22.41 -16.19
N VAL A 8 30.39 -21.38 -15.64
CA VAL A 8 30.17 -21.24 -14.20
C VAL A 8 29.17 -22.30 -13.77
N GLN A 9 29.67 -23.42 -13.27
CA GLN A 9 28.88 -24.43 -12.56
C GLN A 9 28.58 -23.90 -11.15
N LEU A 10 27.34 -23.51 -10.89
CA LEU A 10 26.86 -23.19 -9.56
C LEU A 10 26.90 -24.45 -8.67
N PRO A 11 27.38 -24.39 -7.45
CA PRO A 11 27.43 -25.53 -6.55
C PRO A 11 26.02 -25.83 -6.01
N LEU A 12 25.27 -26.63 -6.74
CA LEU A 12 23.91 -27.07 -6.41
C LEU A 12 23.85 -28.06 -5.23
N ASP A 13 24.97 -28.63 -4.80
CA ASP A 13 25.01 -29.73 -3.85
C ASP A 13 24.90 -29.32 -2.37
N ARG A 14 25.00 -28.01 -2.04
CA ARG A 14 24.81 -27.50 -0.67
C ARG A 14 23.37 -27.08 -0.34
N LEU A 15 22.45 -27.12 -1.29
CA LEU A 15 21.07 -26.63 -1.13
C LEU A 15 20.08 -27.70 -0.67
N LEU A 16 20.51 -28.94 -0.41
CA LEU A 16 19.61 -30.07 -0.11
C LEU A 16 19.84 -30.70 1.26
N ASP A 17 19.85 -29.93 2.32
CA ASP A 17 19.31 -30.48 3.56
C ASP A 17 17.78 -30.41 3.50
N ARG A 18 17.20 -31.52 3.03
CA ARG A 18 15.76 -31.69 2.78
C ARG A 18 14.89 -31.34 4.01
N ARG A 19 15.38 -31.50 5.23
CA ARG A 19 14.61 -31.23 6.45
C ARG A 19 14.58 -29.75 6.80
N ALA A 20 15.68 -29.02 6.63
CA ALA A 20 15.71 -27.57 6.82
C ALA A 20 14.95 -26.82 5.71
N PHE A 21 15.01 -27.32 4.47
CA PHE A 21 14.23 -26.81 3.35
C PHE A 21 12.73 -27.01 3.56
N LEU A 22 12.29 -28.19 4.00
CA LEU A 22 10.86 -28.48 4.25
C LEU A 22 10.31 -27.73 5.45
N ALA A 23 11.09 -27.49 6.50
CA ALA A 23 10.66 -26.70 7.65
C ALA A 23 10.54 -25.20 7.34
N ARG A 24 11.40 -24.66 6.46
CA ARG A 24 11.36 -23.23 6.04
C ARG A 24 10.38 -23.00 4.87
N THR A 25 10.17 -23.99 3.99
CA THR A 25 9.24 -23.90 2.87
C THR A 25 7.81 -24.30 3.18
N ALA A 26 7.55 -25.02 4.29
CA ALA A 26 6.18 -25.32 4.71
C ALA A 26 5.35 -24.04 4.98
N ALA A 27 5.99 -22.93 5.34
CA ALA A 27 5.33 -21.62 5.46
C ALA A 27 5.13 -20.92 4.10
N LEU A 28 5.82 -21.36 3.03
CA LEU A 28 5.76 -20.76 1.69
C LEU A 28 5.19 -21.72 0.62
N ALA A 29 5.11 -23.02 0.93
CA ALA A 29 4.76 -24.07 -0.04
C ALA A 29 3.27 -24.44 -0.07
N ALA A 30 2.40 -23.76 0.67
CA ALA A 30 0.95 -23.95 0.53
C ALA A 30 0.39 -23.44 -0.82
N THR A 31 1.22 -22.90 -1.70
CA THR A 31 0.79 -22.30 -2.98
C THR A 31 1.27 -23.01 -4.26
N ALA A 32 1.90 -24.17 -4.18
CA ALA A 32 2.50 -24.81 -5.36
C ALA A 32 2.13 -26.27 -5.60
N ALA A 33 0.98 -26.74 -5.15
CA ALA A 33 0.53 -28.11 -5.42
C ALA A 33 -0.83 -28.14 -6.12
N VAL A 34 -0.87 -27.77 -7.41
CA VAL A 34 -1.90 -28.29 -8.32
C VAL A 34 -1.18 -28.82 -9.56
N GLY A 35 -1.18 -30.15 -9.66
CA GLY A 35 -0.64 -30.89 -10.79
C GLY A 35 -1.38 -30.59 -12.09
N THR A 36 -0.62 -30.50 -13.16
CA THR A 36 -1.10 -30.41 -14.54
C THR A 36 -1.93 -31.64 -14.94
N VAL A 37 -3.22 -31.41 -15.11
CA VAL A 37 -4.04 -32.28 -16.01
C VAL A 37 -4.63 -31.36 -17.07
N ALA A 38 -4.23 -31.58 -18.30
CA ALA A 38 -4.83 -30.94 -19.46
C ALA A 38 -6.29 -31.40 -19.57
N LEU A 39 -7.25 -30.53 -19.34
CA LEU A 39 -8.65 -30.76 -19.61
C LEU A 39 -9.14 -29.76 -20.66
N PRO A 40 -9.79 -30.20 -21.74
CA PRO A 40 -10.47 -29.31 -22.66
C PRO A 40 -11.73 -28.78 -21.97
N GLY A 41 -11.77 -27.48 -21.72
CA GLY A 41 -12.95 -26.83 -21.12
C GLY A 41 -12.69 -25.68 -20.18
N LEU A 42 -11.44 -25.16 -20.09
CA LEU A 42 -11.06 -24.07 -19.18
C LEU A 42 -11.51 -22.66 -19.61
N ALA A 43 -12.43 -22.53 -20.57
CA ALA A 43 -13.08 -21.27 -20.87
C ALA A 43 -14.06 -20.81 -19.74
N GLY A 44 -14.23 -21.59 -18.68
CA GLY A 44 -15.19 -21.32 -17.59
C GLY A 44 -14.56 -20.91 -16.26
N LEU A 45 -13.23 -20.87 -16.09
CA LEU A 45 -12.61 -20.57 -14.78
C LEU A 45 -12.31 -19.09 -14.55
N ALA A 46 -12.48 -18.23 -15.54
CA ALA A 46 -12.54 -16.77 -15.29
C ALA A 46 -13.86 -16.33 -14.63
N SER A 47 -14.77 -17.25 -14.35
CA SER A 47 -16.12 -17.03 -13.82
C SER A 47 -16.44 -17.93 -12.63
N ALA A 48 -15.48 -18.49 -11.95
CA ALA A 48 -15.72 -19.06 -10.64
C ALA A 48 -15.61 -17.94 -9.56
N ALA A 49 -16.50 -16.97 -9.62
CA ALA A 49 -17.01 -16.42 -8.38
C ALA A 49 -17.50 -17.62 -7.53
N PRO A 50 -17.15 -17.70 -6.25
CA PRO A 50 -17.73 -18.73 -5.40
C PRO A 50 -19.25 -18.64 -5.54
N SER A 51 -19.90 -19.75 -5.81
CA SER A 51 -21.37 -19.83 -5.95
C SER A 51 -22.11 -19.54 -4.64
N ASP A 52 -21.37 -19.21 -3.60
CA ASP A 52 -21.86 -18.71 -2.32
C ASP A 52 -21.55 -17.19 -2.27
N THR A 53 -22.54 -16.38 -2.60
CA THR A 53 -22.48 -14.91 -2.58
C THR A 53 -22.50 -14.32 -1.16
N SER A 54 -22.43 -15.15 -0.13
CA SER A 54 -22.24 -14.67 1.23
C SER A 54 -20.76 -14.31 1.41
N ALA A 55 -20.49 -13.01 1.59
CA ALA A 55 -19.20 -12.55 2.07
C ALA A 55 -18.82 -13.35 3.32
N PRO A 56 -17.55 -13.79 3.47
CA PRO A 56 -17.12 -14.49 4.67
C PRO A 56 -17.50 -13.67 5.90
N ALA A 57 -18.03 -14.31 6.92
CA ALA A 57 -18.48 -13.66 8.16
C ALA A 57 -17.28 -13.01 8.84
N VAL A 58 -17.02 -11.74 8.53
CA VAL A 58 -15.99 -10.93 9.17
C VAL A 58 -16.50 -10.50 10.53
N THR A 59 -15.78 -10.88 11.58
CA THR A 59 -16.10 -10.54 12.96
C THR A 59 -15.32 -9.31 13.42
N PHE A 60 -15.86 -8.61 14.40
CA PHE A 60 -15.16 -7.53 15.10
C PHE A 60 -13.86 -8.07 15.74
N ASN A 61 -12.75 -7.32 15.58
CA ASN A 61 -11.47 -7.62 16.20
C ASN A 61 -11.36 -6.91 17.57
N PRO A 62 -11.53 -7.60 18.71
CA PRO A 62 -11.47 -6.99 20.03
C PRO A 62 -10.05 -6.49 20.41
N ASP A 63 -9.02 -6.99 19.73
CA ASP A 63 -7.64 -6.59 19.99
C ASP A 63 -7.34 -5.14 19.55
N LEU A 64 -8.24 -4.52 18.79
CA LEU A 64 -8.17 -3.10 18.46
C LEU A 64 -8.55 -2.19 19.64
N ASP A 65 -9.46 -2.61 20.52
CA ASP A 65 -9.93 -1.79 21.65
C ASP A 65 -8.99 -1.91 22.87
N ARG A 66 -7.77 -1.41 22.71
CA ARG A 66 -6.76 -1.37 23.78
C ARG A 66 -6.48 0.07 24.18
N GLY A 67 -6.12 0.30 25.44
CA GLY A 67 -5.83 1.65 25.95
C GLY A 67 -4.80 2.42 25.13
N ALA A 68 -3.79 1.74 24.62
CA ALA A 68 -2.76 2.33 23.75
C ALA A 68 -3.28 2.83 22.39
N ALA A 69 -4.49 2.46 21.96
CA ALA A 69 -5.10 2.93 20.71
C ALA A 69 -5.69 4.35 20.82
N TYR A 70 -5.67 4.97 21.99
CA TYR A 70 -6.35 6.24 22.25
C TYR A 70 -5.37 7.28 22.77
N ASN A 71 -5.26 8.39 22.08
CA ASN A 71 -4.50 9.57 22.50
C ASN A 71 -5.45 10.75 22.65
N LYS A 72 -5.32 11.50 23.75
CA LYS A 72 -5.98 12.81 23.83
C LYS A 72 -5.42 13.70 22.71
N PRO A 73 -6.27 14.44 21.98
CA PRO A 73 -5.80 15.34 20.94
C PRO A 73 -4.79 16.36 21.45
N ARG A 74 -3.85 16.70 20.59
CA ARG A 74 -2.90 17.79 20.81
C ARG A 74 -3.67 19.12 20.93
N GLU A 75 -3.16 20.00 21.75
CA GLU A 75 -3.81 21.31 21.99
C GLU A 75 -3.96 22.12 20.69
N SER A 76 -2.96 22.06 19.81
CA SER A 76 -2.97 22.73 18.50
C SER A 76 -4.02 22.16 17.52
N ALA A 77 -4.51 20.94 17.74
CA ALA A 77 -5.49 20.28 16.86
C ALA A 77 -6.93 20.32 17.44
N MET A 78 -7.13 20.86 18.64
CA MET A 78 -8.43 20.77 19.34
C MET A 78 -9.59 21.42 18.60
N SER A 79 -9.35 22.45 17.79
CA SER A 79 -10.40 23.23 17.11
C SER A 79 -10.81 22.69 15.75
N ASP A 80 -10.01 21.81 15.13
CA ASP A 80 -10.29 21.24 13.80
C ASP A 80 -10.26 19.69 13.86
N PRO A 81 -11.42 19.03 13.78
CA PRO A 81 -11.48 17.58 13.84
C PRO A 81 -10.75 16.90 12.67
N THR A 82 -10.49 17.60 11.57
CA THR A 82 -9.75 17.04 10.43
C THR A 82 -8.23 17.02 10.65
N GLU A 83 -7.73 17.67 11.69
CA GLU A 83 -6.33 17.58 12.14
C GLU A 83 -6.05 16.35 12.99
N TRP A 84 -7.09 15.73 13.57
CA TRP A 84 -6.90 14.59 14.46
C TRP A 84 -6.40 13.36 13.72
N THR A 85 -5.52 12.63 14.38
CA THR A 85 -5.20 11.25 14.01
C THR A 85 -6.40 10.34 14.31
N ILE A 86 -6.39 9.10 13.82
CA ILE A 86 -7.42 8.10 14.19
C ILE A 86 -7.46 7.94 15.71
N SER A 87 -6.29 7.83 16.34
CA SER A 87 -6.13 7.67 17.78
C SER A 87 -6.74 8.84 18.57
N GLU A 88 -6.56 10.08 18.09
CA GLU A 88 -7.13 11.30 18.69
C GLU A 88 -8.64 11.40 18.46
N ALA A 89 -9.10 11.15 17.23
CA ALA A 89 -10.54 11.14 16.89
C ALA A 89 -11.30 10.07 17.69
N ALA A 90 -10.71 8.88 17.81
CA ALA A 90 -11.26 7.78 18.60
C ALA A 90 -11.37 8.16 20.10
N TRP A 91 -10.37 8.86 20.64
CA TRP A 91 -10.44 9.37 22.00
C TRP A 91 -11.60 10.36 22.17
N MET A 92 -11.77 11.30 21.23
CA MET A 92 -12.85 12.30 21.27
C MET A 92 -14.22 11.65 21.20
N ILE A 93 -14.42 10.67 20.32
CA ILE A 93 -15.69 9.92 20.19
C ILE A 93 -15.96 9.11 21.46
N ARG A 94 -14.95 8.38 21.97
CA ARG A 94 -15.09 7.55 23.18
C ARG A 94 -15.48 8.37 24.41
N HIS A 95 -15.04 9.62 24.50
CA HIS A 95 -15.34 10.54 25.60
C HIS A 95 -16.56 11.45 25.31
N ASN A 96 -17.35 11.16 24.29
CA ASN A 96 -18.54 11.93 23.88
C ASN A 96 -18.24 13.43 23.66
N LYS A 97 -17.06 13.74 23.10
CA LYS A 97 -16.66 15.11 22.76
C LYS A 97 -17.03 15.49 21.33
N ILE A 98 -17.26 14.49 20.50
CA ILE A 98 -17.75 14.59 19.13
C ILE A 98 -18.54 13.32 18.80
N VAL A 99 -19.49 13.40 17.88
CA VAL A 99 -20.18 12.22 17.35
C VAL A 99 -19.71 11.90 15.92
N PRO A 100 -19.81 10.64 15.47
CA PRO A 100 -19.36 10.25 14.13
C PRO A 100 -19.90 11.12 12.99
N VAL A 101 -21.13 11.62 13.11
CA VAL A 101 -21.76 12.47 12.07
C VAL A 101 -21.03 13.80 11.93
N GLU A 102 -20.65 14.43 13.04
CA GLU A 102 -19.92 15.71 13.03
C GLU A 102 -18.52 15.53 12.45
N LEU A 103 -17.83 14.44 12.81
CA LEU A 103 -16.51 14.14 12.26
C LEU A 103 -16.58 13.90 10.74
N VAL A 104 -17.52 13.07 10.27
CA VAL A 104 -17.71 12.80 8.84
C VAL A 104 -18.08 14.09 8.09
N GLN A 105 -18.95 14.93 8.65
CA GLN A 105 -19.34 16.20 8.03
C GLN A 105 -18.14 17.13 7.86
N ALA A 106 -17.27 17.25 8.86
CA ALA A 106 -16.06 18.06 8.75
C ALA A 106 -15.16 17.65 7.57
N TYR A 107 -15.01 16.34 7.32
CA TYR A 107 -14.27 15.84 6.15
C TYR A 107 -15.02 16.09 4.84
N LEU A 108 -16.34 15.95 4.80
CA LEU A 108 -17.14 16.24 3.60
C LEU A 108 -17.13 17.71 3.24
N ASP A 109 -17.12 18.61 4.23
CA ASP A 109 -16.98 20.05 4.02
C ASP A 109 -15.63 20.39 3.40
N ARG A 110 -14.54 19.76 3.85
CA ARG A 110 -13.22 19.89 3.23
C ARG A 110 -13.16 19.33 1.82
N ILE A 111 -13.78 18.17 1.57
CA ILE A 111 -13.90 17.62 0.21
C ILE A 111 -14.62 18.63 -0.69
N THR A 112 -15.70 19.22 -0.22
CA THR A 112 -16.44 20.24 -0.97
C THR A 112 -15.59 21.47 -1.30
N ALA A 113 -14.74 21.90 -0.36
CA ALA A 113 -13.89 23.09 -0.53
C ALA A 113 -12.68 22.85 -1.44
N TYR A 114 -12.07 21.65 -1.41
CA TYR A 114 -10.72 21.45 -1.93
C TYR A 114 -10.58 20.33 -2.98
N GLU A 115 -11.58 19.46 -3.16
CA GLU A 115 -11.48 18.33 -4.10
C GLU A 115 -11.26 18.80 -5.55
N SER A 116 -11.83 19.93 -5.95
CA SER A 116 -11.60 20.49 -7.28
C SER A 116 -10.12 20.80 -7.56
N THR A 117 -9.34 21.10 -6.51
CA THR A 117 -7.89 21.33 -6.61
C THR A 117 -7.11 20.02 -6.46
N TYR A 118 -7.41 19.24 -5.43
CA TYR A 118 -6.65 18.01 -5.14
C TYR A 118 -6.92 16.87 -6.11
N GLN A 119 -8.14 16.77 -6.63
CA GLN A 119 -8.59 15.70 -7.53
C GLN A 119 -8.21 14.30 -6.98
N ALA A 120 -8.50 14.10 -5.70
CA ALA A 120 -8.10 12.89 -4.99
C ALA A 120 -9.10 11.75 -5.17
N PHE A 121 -10.37 12.03 -5.49
CA PHE A 121 -11.43 11.03 -5.59
C PHE A 121 -11.91 10.81 -7.03
N ASN A 122 -12.29 9.56 -7.35
CA ASN A 122 -13.12 9.21 -8.49
C ASN A 122 -14.60 9.37 -8.14
N VAL A 123 -14.98 8.94 -6.93
CA VAL A 123 -16.35 8.98 -6.42
C VAL A 123 -16.32 9.38 -4.96
N VAL A 124 -17.13 10.37 -4.59
CA VAL A 124 -17.40 10.75 -3.19
C VAL A 124 -18.77 10.22 -2.80
N LEU A 125 -18.85 9.51 -1.69
CA LEU A 125 -20.06 8.81 -1.20
C LEU A 125 -20.72 9.59 -0.05
N ALA A 126 -20.92 10.91 -0.20
CA ALA A 126 -21.34 11.81 0.87
C ALA A 126 -22.61 11.34 1.61
N GLU A 127 -23.69 11.02 0.88
CA GLU A 127 -24.96 10.57 1.48
C GLU A 127 -24.80 9.23 2.21
N ALA A 128 -24.10 8.27 1.60
CA ALA A 128 -23.84 6.97 2.20
C ALA A 128 -22.98 7.09 3.46
N ALA A 129 -21.95 7.95 3.43
CA ALA A 129 -21.08 8.22 4.57
C ALA A 129 -21.84 8.83 5.75
N VAL A 130 -22.68 9.84 5.51
CA VAL A 130 -23.53 10.44 6.56
C VAL A 130 -24.54 9.43 7.10
N LYS A 131 -25.16 8.60 6.25
CA LYS A 131 -26.05 7.53 6.69
C LYS A 131 -25.33 6.52 7.58
N ALA A 132 -24.14 6.06 7.19
CA ALA A 132 -23.31 5.16 7.99
C ALA A 132 -22.89 5.81 9.32
N ALA A 133 -22.50 7.09 9.31
CA ALA A 133 -22.12 7.84 10.51
C ALA A 133 -23.27 7.93 11.53
N ARG A 134 -24.51 8.16 11.06
CA ARG A 134 -25.72 8.15 11.92
C ARG A 134 -25.96 6.76 12.52
N GLN A 135 -25.73 5.70 11.75
CA GLN A 135 -25.88 4.33 12.25
C GLN A 135 -24.85 4.04 13.34
N TRP A 136 -23.58 4.45 13.15
CA TRP A 136 -22.54 4.25 14.15
C TRP A 136 -22.74 5.12 15.39
N ALA A 137 -23.21 6.35 15.26
CA ALA A 137 -23.54 7.21 16.40
C ALA A 137 -24.59 6.61 17.35
N ASN A 138 -25.47 5.74 16.83
CA ASN A 138 -26.52 5.07 17.61
C ASN A 138 -26.11 3.66 18.10
N ARG A 139 -24.86 3.22 17.89
CA ARG A 139 -24.35 1.93 18.36
C ARG A 139 -23.43 2.10 19.58
N PRO A 140 -23.33 1.09 20.45
CA PRO A 140 -22.29 1.07 21.46
C PRO A 140 -20.91 1.25 20.83
N TYR A 141 -20.07 2.03 21.50
CA TYR A 141 -18.68 2.22 21.07
C TYR A 141 -17.96 0.86 20.96
N ARG A 142 -17.18 0.66 19.87
CA ARG A 142 -16.57 -0.64 19.55
C ARG A 142 -15.06 -0.62 19.43
N GLY A 143 -14.42 0.53 19.30
CA GLY A 143 -12.96 0.54 19.12
C GLY A 143 -12.49 1.75 18.31
N PRO A 144 -11.18 1.85 18.02
CA PRO A 144 -10.57 3.07 17.49
C PRO A 144 -11.03 3.46 16.08
N LEU A 145 -11.66 2.56 15.33
CA LEU A 145 -12.22 2.87 14.01
C LEU A 145 -13.70 3.28 14.05
N HIS A 146 -14.33 3.29 15.23
CA HIS A 146 -15.75 3.64 15.38
C HIS A 146 -16.06 5.04 14.86
N GLY A 147 -16.67 5.14 13.67
CA GLY A 147 -17.05 6.40 13.05
C GLY A 147 -15.92 7.12 12.30
N ILE A 148 -14.81 6.47 12.03
CA ILE A 148 -13.64 7.07 11.38
C ILE A 148 -13.80 7.10 9.85
N PRO A 149 -13.69 8.29 9.21
CA PRO A 149 -13.81 8.45 7.76
C PRO A 149 -12.57 8.01 7.00
N LEU A 150 -12.74 7.10 6.01
CA LEU A 150 -11.66 6.43 5.29
C LEU A 150 -11.76 6.63 3.77
N ALA A 151 -10.60 6.70 3.12
CA ALA A 151 -10.44 6.75 1.67
C ALA A 151 -10.02 5.37 1.11
N ILE A 152 -10.71 4.89 0.06
CA ILE A 152 -10.50 3.56 -0.51
C ILE A 152 -9.96 3.68 -1.93
N LYS A 153 -8.76 3.15 -2.21
CA LYS A 153 -8.19 3.12 -3.56
C LYS A 153 -9.13 2.42 -4.55
N ASP A 154 -9.25 2.95 -5.76
CA ASP A 154 -10.28 2.54 -6.71
C ASP A 154 -10.06 1.17 -7.38
N ASN A 155 -9.09 0.38 -6.92
CA ASN A 155 -8.98 -1.03 -7.27
C ASN A 155 -9.57 -1.99 -6.23
N TYR A 156 -10.06 -1.52 -5.09
CA TYR A 156 -10.82 -2.33 -4.13
C TYR A 156 -12.29 -2.37 -4.51
N PHE A 157 -12.86 -3.54 -4.58
CA PHE A 157 -14.30 -3.71 -4.72
C PHE A 157 -15.01 -3.04 -3.55
N THR A 158 -16.04 -2.29 -3.87
CA THR A 158 -16.94 -1.64 -2.92
C THR A 158 -18.35 -1.89 -3.42
N GLU A 159 -19.15 -2.63 -2.69
CA GLU A 159 -20.48 -3.09 -3.12
C GLU A 159 -21.34 -1.95 -3.62
N GLY A 160 -21.87 -2.10 -4.82
CA GLY A 160 -22.75 -1.12 -5.45
C GLY A 160 -22.08 0.19 -5.87
N VAL A 161 -20.72 0.31 -5.77
CA VAL A 161 -19.99 1.52 -6.13
C VAL A 161 -19.07 1.24 -7.32
N PRO A 162 -19.10 2.07 -8.38
CA PRO A 162 -18.19 1.92 -9.51
C PRO A 162 -16.74 1.76 -9.06
N THR A 163 -16.05 0.75 -9.60
CA THR A 163 -14.65 0.43 -9.30
C THR A 163 -13.89 0.31 -10.61
N THR A 164 -13.24 1.39 -11.02
CA THR A 164 -12.71 1.54 -12.37
C THR A 164 -11.23 1.18 -12.52
N ALA A 165 -10.48 1.14 -11.42
CA ALA A 165 -9.02 1.08 -11.43
C ALA A 165 -8.38 2.10 -12.39
N ASN A 166 -9.04 3.24 -12.64
CA ASN A 166 -8.69 4.27 -13.62
C ASN A 166 -8.44 3.71 -15.04
N SER A 167 -9.21 2.70 -15.47
CA SER A 167 -9.07 2.04 -16.78
C SER A 167 -10.44 1.91 -17.46
N TYR A 168 -10.48 2.06 -18.78
CA TYR A 168 -11.72 1.80 -19.54
C TYR A 168 -12.19 0.36 -19.45
N LEU A 169 -11.31 -0.60 -19.13
CA LEU A 169 -11.69 -2.01 -18.95
C LEU A 169 -12.75 -2.19 -17.85
N PHE A 170 -12.74 -1.32 -16.85
CA PHE A 170 -13.60 -1.39 -15.67
C PHE A 170 -14.51 -0.17 -15.52
N GLN A 171 -14.66 0.67 -16.55
CA GLN A 171 -15.43 1.92 -16.45
C GLN A 171 -16.88 1.71 -16.00
N ASP A 172 -17.49 0.59 -16.40
CA ASP A 172 -18.88 0.23 -16.10
C ASP A 172 -18.97 -0.86 -15.02
N PHE A 173 -17.84 -1.22 -14.40
CA PHE A 173 -17.82 -2.30 -13.43
C PHE A 173 -18.30 -1.81 -12.06
N VAL A 174 -19.39 -2.40 -11.57
CA VAL A 174 -19.94 -2.21 -10.23
C VAL A 174 -19.85 -3.53 -9.48
N PRO A 175 -18.99 -3.64 -8.46
CA PRO A 175 -18.82 -4.88 -7.71
C PRO A 175 -20.11 -5.29 -6.98
N PRO A 176 -20.43 -6.60 -6.95
CA PRO A 176 -21.59 -7.12 -6.22
C PRO A 176 -21.31 -7.38 -4.74
N TYR A 177 -20.07 -7.14 -4.27
CA TYR A 177 -19.63 -7.31 -2.89
C TYR A 177 -18.39 -6.44 -2.58
N ASP A 178 -18.13 -6.23 -1.30
CA ASP A 178 -16.92 -5.54 -0.83
C ASP A 178 -15.69 -6.45 -0.87
N ALA A 179 -14.53 -5.89 -1.20
CA ALA A 179 -13.25 -6.54 -0.90
C ALA A 179 -13.15 -6.88 0.59
N THR A 180 -12.54 -8.02 0.93
CA THR A 180 -12.39 -8.44 2.33
C THR A 180 -11.79 -7.36 3.22
N SER A 181 -10.80 -6.61 2.73
CA SER A 181 -10.19 -5.50 3.46
C SER A 181 -11.20 -4.38 3.75
N VAL A 182 -12.09 -4.06 2.81
CA VAL A 182 -13.16 -3.05 2.98
C VAL A 182 -14.16 -3.53 4.01
N THR A 183 -14.65 -4.76 3.88
CA THR A 183 -15.56 -5.39 4.85
C THR A 183 -14.98 -5.35 6.27
N LYS A 184 -13.69 -5.75 6.43
CA LYS A 184 -13.02 -5.74 7.74
C LYS A 184 -12.99 -4.34 8.36
N LEU A 185 -12.69 -3.30 7.59
CA LEU A 185 -12.68 -1.92 8.08
C LEU A 185 -14.08 -1.42 8.45
N VAL A 186 -15.10 -1.69 7.64
CA VAL A 186 -16.49 -1.29 7.89
C VAL A 186 -17.05 -1.98 9.13
N VAL A 187 -16.76 -3.26 9.34
CA VAL A 187 -17.19 -4.00 10.55
C VAL A 187 -16.56 -3.43 11.82
N GLN A 188 -15.35 -2.87 11.73
CA GLN A 188 -14.68 -2.18 12.86
C GLN A 188 -15.23 -0.77 13.11
N GLY A 189 -16.06 -0.24 12.23
CA GLY A 189 -16.66 1.10 12.37
C GLY A 189 -16.16 2.14 11.39
N GLY A 190 -15.24 1.78 10.49
CA GLY A 190 -14.76 2.66 9.44
C GLY A 190 -15.88 3.08 8.49
N ILE A 191 -15.87 4.33 8.06
CA ILE A 191 -16.86 4.93 7.16
C ILE A 191 -16.19 5.26 5.83
N VAL A 192 -16.64 4.64 4.76
CA VAL A 192 -16.10 4.88 3.41
C VAL A 192 -16.57 6.24 2.90
N LEU A 193 -15.64 7.20 2.72
CA LEU A 193 -15.92 8.51 2.13
C LEU A 193 -16.00 8.48 0.62
N GLY A 194 -15.25 7.56 -0.02
CA GLY A 194 -15.21 7.48 -1.47
C GLY A 194 -14.12 6.60 -2.01
N LYS A 195 -14.09 6.49 -3.35
CA LYS A 195 -13.09 5.78 -4.14
C LYS A 195 -12.07 6.78 -4.68
N THR A 196 -10.79 6.53 -4.41
CA THR A 196 -9.74 7.50 -4.73
C THR A 196 -9.07 7.23 -6.08
N GLN A 197 -8.65 8.31 -6.73
CA GLN A 197 -7.84 8.30 -7.93
C GLN A 197 -6.58 7.43 -7.75
N MET A 198 -6.19 6.76 -8.81
CA MET A 198 -5.02 5.90 -8.81
C MET A 198 -4.33 5.88 -10.17
N GLY A 199 -3.09 5.41 -10.24
CA GLY A 199 -2.49 5.09 -11.52
C GLY A 199 -3.27 3.98 -12.22
N PRO A 200 -3.55 4.11 -13.52
CA PRO A 200 -4.34 3.12 -14.26
C PRO A 200 -3.82 1.70 -14.04
N LEU A 201 -4.71 0.78 -13.68
CA LEU A 201 -4.36 -0.61 -13.36
C LEU A 201 -3.18 -0.74 -12.38
N ALA A 202 -3.05 0.19 -11.43
CA ALA A 202 -2.04 0.23 -10.39
C ALA A 202 -0.57 0.38 -10.87
N THR A 203 -0.32 1.01 -12.02
CA THR A 203 1.03 1.06 -12.63
C THR A 203 1.81 2.36 -12.41
N THR A 204 1.16 3.53 -12.50
CA THR A 204 1.81 4.85 -12.51
C THR A 204 1.24 5.77 -11.43
N ARG A 205 1.53 7.09 -11.49
CA ARG A 205 0.75 8.10 -10.76
C ARG A 205 -0.67 8.20 -11.34
N ALA A 206 -1.60 8.82 -10.60
CA ALA A 206 -2.97 8.98 -11.05
C ALA A 206 -3.07 9.75 -12.38
N THR A 207 -3.73 9.11 -13.33
CA THR A 207 -4.15 9.70 -14.59
C THR A 207 -5.55 9.20 -14.93
N LEU A 208 -6.30 9.96 -15.71
CA LEU A 208 -7.47 9.41 -16.42
C LEU A 208 -7.00 8.39 -17.46
N PRO A 209 -7.89 7.51 -17.94
CA PRO A 209 -7.54 6.54 -18.98
C PRO A 209 -7.06 7.17 -20.31
N ASN A 210 -7.32 8.46 -20.53
CA ASN A 210 -6.82 9.23 -21.68
C ASN A 210 -5.40 9.80 -21.45
N GLY A 211 -4.74 9.44 -20.36
CA GLY A 211 -3.39 9.90 -20.01
C GLY A 211 -3.33 11.25 -19.28
N GLN A 212 -4.46 11.96 -19.14
CA GLN A 212 -4.48 13.24 -18.42
C GLN A 212 -4.10 13.04 -16.95
N VAL A 213 -3.04 13.70 -16.49
CA VAL A 213 -2.66 13.74 -15.09
C VAL A 213 -3.75 14.47 -14.29
N THR A 214 -4.17 13.88 -13.18
CA THR A 214 -5.26 14.41 -12.34
C THR A 214 -4.74 14.87 -10.98
N THR A 215 -4.55 13.96 -10.06
CA THR A 215 -4.24 14.23 -8.66
C THR A 215 -2.92 14.96 -8.49
N VAL A 216 -2.91 16.00 -7.67
CA VAL A 216 -1.72 16.80 -7.36
C VAL A 216 -1.08 16.37 -6.05
N ASN A 217 0.18 16.81 -5.83
CA ASN A 217 0.81 16.70 -4.52
C ASN A 217 0.19 17.71 -3.55
N ALA A 218 -0.28 17.27 -2.39
CA ALA A 218 -0.96 18.14 -1.42
C ALA A 218 -0.06 19.25 -0.87
N TRP A 219 1.25 19.08 -0.88
CA TRP A 219 2.23 20.07 -0.41
C TRP A 219 2.52 21.17 -1.45
N THR A 220 2.20 20.90 -2.70
CA THR A 220 2.37 21.85 -3.82
C THR A 220 1.15 21.80 -4.74
N PRO A 221 -0.07 22.08 -4.23
CA PRO A 221 -1.32 21.79 -4.94
C PRO A 221 -1.49 22.59 -6.23
N THR A 222 -0.76 23.70 -6.37
CA THR A 222 -0.75 24.53 -7.59
C THR A 222 0.34 24.16 -8.60
N ASN A 223 1.22 23.20 -8.25
CA ASN A 223 2.29 22.73 -9.13
C ASN A 223 2.09 21.25 -9.51
N PRO A 224 1.45 20.95 -10.64
CA PRO A 224 1.20 19.57 -11.07
C PRO A 224 2.47 18.80 -11.46
N SER A 225 3.61 19.50 -11.61
CA SER A 225 4.91 18.86 -11.93
C SER A 225 5.50 18.14 -10.72
N THR A 226 5.15 18.53 -9.49
CA THR A 226 5.58 17.79 -8.29
C THR A 226 4.86 16.45 -8.26
N ASN A 227 5.65 15.37 -8.29
CA ASN A 227 5.10 14.02 -8.30
C ASN A 227 4.48 13.67 -6.94
N PRO A 228 3.18 13.37 -6.85
CA PRO A 228 2.53 12.95 -5.61
C PRO A 228 2.83 11.50 -5.22
N GLY A 229 3.64 10.78 -6.01
CA GLY A 229 3.81 9.34 -5.89
C GLY A 229 2.64 8.56 -6.49
N GLY A 230 2.78 7.24 -6.55
CA GLY A 230 1.76 6.35 -7.13
C GLY A 230 2.11 4.88 -6.89
N SER A 231 1.18 4.00 -7.18
CA SER A 231 -0.14 4.19 -7.81
C SER A 231 -1.29 4.53 -6.83
N SER A 232 -1.07 4.55 -5.50
CA SER A 232 -2.10 4.95 -4.52
C SER A 232 -2.16 6.47 -4.33
N THR A 233 -2.10 7.21 -5.44
CA THR A 233 -1.93 8.67 -5.49
C THR A 233 -3.04 9.41 -4.77
N GLY A 234 -4.30 9.17 -5.16
CA GLY A 234 -5.46 9.85 -4.59
C GLY A 234 -5.66 9.54 -3.11
N THR A 235 -5.39 8.29 -2.69
CA THR A 235 -5.44 7.93 -1.27
C THR A 235 -4.44 8.76 -0.45
N ALA A 236 -3.19 8.85 -0.91
CA ALA A 236 -2.17 9.64 -0.22
C ALA A 236 -2.51 11.13 -0.20
N THR A 237 -2.94 11.70 -1.33
CA THR A 237 -3.34 13.11 -1.40
C THR A 237 -4.55 13.41 -0.52
N ALA A 238 -5.56 12.51 -0.48
CA ALA A 238 -6.73 12.66 0.38
C ALA A 238 -6.34 12.69 1.88
N VAL A 239 -5.44 11.81 2.32
CA VAL A 239 -5.00 11.78 3.72
C VAL A 239 -4.11 12.98 4.06
N ALA A 240 -3.15 13.34 3.20
CA ALA A 240 -2.27 14.48 3.40
C ALA A 240 -3.05 15.80 3.38
N GLY A 241 -3.97 15.97 2.43
CA GLY A 241 -4.85 17.15 2.29
C GLY A 241 -5.99 17.20 3.31
N ARG A 242 -6.07 16.25 4.23
CA ARG A 242 -7.13 16.19 5.27
C ARG A 242 -8.55 16.00 4.67
N LEU A 243 -8.66 15.30 3.53
CA LEU A 243 -9.95 14.90 2.95
C LEU A 243 -10.41 13.52 3.46
N ALA A 244 -9.55 12.80 4.17
CA ALA A 244 -9.84 11.58 4.88
C ALA A 244 -8.91 11.45 6.10
N SER A 245 -9.34 10.72 7.13
CA SER A 245 -8.51 10.47 8.32
C SER A 245 -7.35 9.53 8.00
N SER A 246 -7.63 8.49 7.22
CA SER A 246 -6.68 7.51 6.70
C SER A 246 -7.25 6.87 5.44
N GLY A 247 -6.47 6.00 4.80
CA GLY A 247 -6.95 5.25 3.65
C GLY A 247 -6.16 3.99 3.38
N ILE A 248 -6.61 3.23 2.38
CA ILE A 248 -5.96 1.99 1.96
C ILE A 248 -5.50 2.06 0.51
N GLY A 249 -4.34 1.48 0.25
CA GLY A 249 -3.71 1.36 -1.05
C GLY A 249 -3.20 -0.04 -1.32
N THR A 250 -2.60 -0.23 -2.49
CA THR A 250 -1.95 -1.49 -2.88
C THR A 250 -0.53 -1.21 -3.35
N GLN A 251 0.39 -2.14 -3.11
CA GLN A 251 1.77 -2.07 -3.57
C GLN A 251 2.21 -3.34 -4.29
N THR A 252 2.84 -3.14 -5.45
CA THR A 252 3.49 -4.17 -6.26
C THR A 252 4.97 -3.80 -6.50
N GLY A 253 5.24 -2.51 -6.56
CA GLY A 253 6.55 -1.90 -6.80
C GLY A 253 6.61 -0.48 -6.23
N GLY A 254 6.40 -0.29 -4.93
CA GLY A 254 6.48 1.00 -4.26
C GLY A 254 5.16 1.77 -4.14
N SER A 255 4.01 1.20 -4.53
CA SER A 255 2.76 1.98 -4.68
C SER A 255 2.03 2.35 -3.37
N ILE A 256 2.54 1.98 -2.20
CA ILE A 256 2.18 2.52 -0.88
C ILE A 256 3.33 3.42 -0.40
N THR A 257 4.55 2.91 -0.45
CA THR A 257 5.72 3.60 0.11
C THR A 257 6.08 4.88 -0.65
N SER A 258 6.00 4.88 -1.99
CA SER A 258 6.30 6.06 -2.80
C SER A 258 5.32 7.23 -2.55
N PRO A 259 3.99 7.05 -2.63
CA PRO A 259 3.06 8.15 -2.33
C PRO A 259 3.08 8.55 -0.85
N SER A 260 3.35 7.63 0.08
CA SER A 260 3.52 7.99 1.49
C SER A 260 4.71 8.93 1.71
N ASN A 261 5.88 8.61 1.13
CA ASN A 261 7.05 9.48 1.19
C ASN A 261 6.81 10.84 0.53
N ALA A 262 6.13 10.87 -0.62
CA ALA A 262 5.85 12.12 -1.35
C ALA A 262 4.82 13.02 -0.67
N GLN A 263 4.02 12.48 0.26
CA GLN A 263 2.87 13.17 0.88
C GLN A 263 2.99 13.32 2.40
N ASN A 264 4.17 13.08 2.98
CA ASN A 264 4.41 13.18 4.43
C ASN A 264 3.57 12.20 5.27
N LEU A 265 3.38 10.97 4.81
CA LEU A 265 2.57 9.95 5.45
C LEU A 265 3.40 8.77 5.94
N THR A 266 2.82 8.01 6.88
CA THR A 266 3.30 6.68 7.27
C THR A 266 2.50 5.63 6.51
N GLY A 267 3.15 4.89 5.61
CA GLY A 267 2.53 3.84 4.83
C GLY A 267 3.13 2.48 5.12
N ILE A 268 2.31 1.46 5.31
CA ILE A 268 2.77 0.10 5.57
C ILE A 268 2.41 -0.82 4.40
N LYS A 269 3.42 -1.42 3.81
CA LYS A 269 3.26 -2.64 3.01
C LYS A 269 3.58 -3.83 3.92
N PRO A 270 2.58 -4.61 4.35
CA PRO A 270 2.83 -5.74 5.25
C PRO A 270 3.52 -6.89 4.54
N THR A 271 3.87 -7.92 5.28
CA THR A 271 4.30 -9.22 4.71
C THR A 271 3.20 -9.78 3.80
N MET A 272 3.61 -10.43 2.71
CA MET A 272 2.69 -11.08 1.77
C MET A 272 1.71 -12.01 2.52
N GLY A 273 0.42 -11.90 2.17
CA GLY A 273 -0.65 -12.70 2.76
C GLY A 273 -1.20 -12.17 4.09
N ARG A 274 -0.53 -11.21 4.76
CA ARG A 274 -1.06 -10.59 6.00
C ARG A 274 -2.43 -9.97 5.81
N VAL A 275 -2.67 -9.40 4.64
CA VAL A 275 -3.95 -8.79 4.23
C VAL A 275 -4.40 -9.48 2.96
N SER A 276 -5.66 -9.88 2.93
CA SER A 276 -6.29 -10.55 1.79
C SER A 276 -6.33 -9.66 0.55
N LEU A 277 -6.11 -10.26 -0.61
CA LEU A 277 -6.30 -9.66 -1.95
C LEU A 277 -7.68 -9.96 -2.55
N ALA A 278 -8.56 -10.68 -1.85
CA ALA A 278 -9.89 -10.98 -2.36
C ALA A 278 -10.70 -9.69 -2.58
N GLY A 279 -11.25 -9.54 -3.78
CA GLY A 279 -11.98 -8.35 -4.21
C GLY A 279 -11.10 -7.16 -4.57
N ILE A 280 -9.85 -7.38 -4.98
CA ILE A 280 -8.96 -6.31 -5.47
C ILE A 280 -8.60 -6.58 -6.93
N VAL A 281 -8.76 -5.57 -7.81
CA VAL A 281 -8.29 -5.66 -9.20
C VAL A 281 -6.78 -5.88 -9.18
N PRO A 282 -6.27 -7.01 -9.73
CA PRO A 282 -4.89 -7.42 -9.57
C PRO A 282 -3.94 -6.65 -10.51
N LEU A 283 -2.67 -6.57 -10.10
CA LEU A 283 -1.57 -6.22 -11.00
C LEU A 283 -0.59 -7.39 -11.16
N THR A 284 -0.10 -7.97 -10.07
CA THR A 284 0.86 -9.08 -10.09
C THR A 284 0.61 -10.00 -8.89
N TYR A 285 0.13 -11.20 -9.14
CA TYR A 285 -0.40 -12.11 -8.13
C TYR A 285 0.54 -12.39 -6.94
N THR A 286 1.84 -12.60 -7.22
CA THR A 286 2.82 -12.92 -6.16
C THR A 286 3.51 -11.70 -5.57
N ARG A 287 3.04 -10.45 -5.91
CA ARG A 287 3.66 -9.20 -5.43
C ARG A 287 2.69 -8.13 -4.97
N ASP A 288 1.40 -8.32 -5.18
CA ASP A 288 0.41 -7.36 -4.72
C ASP A 288 0.24 -7.46 -3.21
N HIS A 289 0.29 -6.31 -2.53
CA HIS A 289 0.13 -6.18 -1.09
C HIS A 289 -0.86 -5.05 -0.79
N PRO A 290 -1.97 -5.32 -0.12
CA PRO A 290 -2.83 -4.28 0.42
C PRO A 290 -2.23 -3.72 1.71
N GLY A 291 -2.42 -2.42 1.96
CA GLY A 291 -1.94 -1.81 3.19
C GLY A 291 -2.41 -0.37 3.39
N PRO A 292 -2.25 0.17 4.62
CA PRO A 292 -2.69 1.50 4.98
C PRO A 292 -1.72 2.61 4.55
N LEU A 293 -2.32 3.80 4.32
CA LEU A 293 -1.64 5.08 4.28
C LEU A 293 -2.26 5.96 5.38
N ALA A 294 -1.47 6.36 6.34
CA ALA A 294 -1.91 7.03 7.56
C ALA A 294 -1.00 8.21 7.91
N ARG A 295 -1.37 8.99 8.94
CA ARG A 295 -0.60 10.17 9.33
C ARG A 295 0.60 9.85 10.20
N ASP A 296 0.48 8.80 11.02
CA ASP A 296 1.54 8.35 11.92
C ASP A 296 1.60 6.82 12.04
N ALA A 297 2.58 6.33 12.79
CA ALA A 297 2.80 4.91 13.02
C ALA A 297 1.62 4.24 13.74
N LYS A 298 0.97 4.94 14.68
CA LYS A 298 -0.13 4.39 15.46
C LYS A 298 -1.38 4.21 14.63
N ASP A 299 -1.74 5.21 13.84
CA ASP A 299 -2.86 5.12 12.90
C ASP A 299 -2.64 4.01 11.86
N ALA A 300 -1.41 3.92 11.32
CA ALA A 300 -1.03 2.86 10.39
C ALA A 300 -1.14 1.45 11.04
N ALA A 301 -0.77 1.33 12.32
CA ALA A 301 -0.90 0.10 13.09
C ALA A 301 -2.38 -0.28 13.32
N ILE A 302 -3.23 0.68 13.71
CA ILE A 302 -4.67 0.48 13.89
C ILE A 302 -5.30 -0.03 12.60
N MET A 303 -5.01 0.64 11.48
CA MET A 303 -5.53 0.27 10.17
C MET A 303 -5.06 -1.12 9.74
N LEU A 304 -3.76 -1.43 9.89
CA LEU A 304 -3.24 -2.75 9.51
C LEU A 304 -3.83 -3.87 10.38
N MET A 305 -3.94 -3.69 11.68
CA MET A 305 -4.56 -4.69 12.56
C MET A 305 -6.05 -4.92 12.22
N ALA A 306 -6.74 -3.88 11.75
CA ALA A 306 -8.13 -4.01 11.32
C ALA A 306 -8.27 -4.81 10.01
N MET A 307 -7.30 -4.70 9.09
CA MET A 307 -7.32 -5.35 7.78
C MET A 307 -6.75 -6.78 7.80
N ALA A 308 -5.76 -7.03 8.66
CA ALA A 308 -4.98 -8.26 8.68
C ALA A 308 -5.75 -9.50 9.15
N GLY A 309 -5.16 -10.66 8.91
CA GLY A 309 -5.66 -11.96 9.35
C GLY A 309 -6.26 -12.80 8.23
N PRO A 310 -6.53 -14.09 8.51
CA PRO A 310 -6.91 -15.07 7.50
C PRO A 310 -8.23 -14.70 6.80
N ASP A 311 -8.30 -15.11 5.54
CA ASP A 311 -9.48 -14.99 4.67
C ASP A 311 -9.61 -16.27 3.83
N PRO A 312 -10.69 -17.05 3.96
CA PRO A 312 -10.90 -18.25 3.15
C PRO A 312 -10.91 -17.96 1.64
N ALA A 313 -11.25 -16.73 1.22
CA ALA A 313 -11.27 -16.32 -0.18
C ALA A 313 -9.86 -16.02 -0.74
N ASP A 314 -8.84 -15.91 0.12
CA ASP A 314 -7.45 -15.75 -0.29
C ASP A 314 -6.55 -16.81 0.34
N PRO A 315 -6.22 -17.90 -0.36
CA PRO A 315 -5.38 -18.99 0.17
C PRO A 315 -4.01 -18.54 0.70
N ARG A 316 -3.46 -17.40 0.19
CA ARG A 316 -2.17 -16.87 0.65
C ARG A 316 -2.20 -16.35 2.07
N SER A 317 -3.39 -16.06 2.60
CA SER A 317 -3.59 -15.57 3.96
C SER A 317 -3.71 -16.70 5.00
N GLN A 318 -3.75 -17.95 4.57
CA GLN A 318 -3.99 -19.09 5.44
C GLN A 318 -2.69 -19.62 6.06
N GLY A 319 -2.78 -20.10 7.31
CA GLY A 319 -1.66 -20.74 8.00
C GLY A 319 -0.50 -19.81 8.38
N LEU A 320 -0.68 -18.50 8.27
CA LEU A 320 0.35 -17.51 8.62
C LEU A 320 0.47 -17.33 10.13
N PRO A 321 1.64 -16.90 10.62
CA PRO A 321 1.81 -16.53 12.02
C PRO A 321 0.78 -15.49 12.47
N PRO A 322 0.36 -15.47 13.74
CA PRO A 322 -0.55 -14.45 14.28
C PRO A 322 -0.04 -13.03 14.01
N VAL A 323 -0.97 -12.09 13.87
CA VAL A 323 -0.62 -10.66 13.76
C VAL A 323 -0.09 -10.19 15.12
N PRO A 324 1.12 -9.63 15.22
CA PRO A 324 1.62 -9.12 16.48
C PRO A 324 0.80 -7.90 16.95
N ASN A 325 0.94 -7.50 18.21
CA ASN A 325 0.28 -6.30 18.70
C ASN A 325 0.94 -5.03 18.16
N LEU A 326 0.50 -4.62 16.97
CA LEU A 326 1.08 -3.49 16.25
C LEU A 326 0.81 -2.15 16.94
N ILE A 327 -0.35 -1.97 17.58
CA ILE A 327 -0.68 -0.75 18.33
C ILE A 327 0.30 -0.55 19.48
N ASN A 328 0.63 -1.62 20.18
CA ASN A 328 1.63 -1.57 21.25
C ASN A 328 3.03 -1.26 20.67
N ALA A 329 3.40 -1.86 19.55
CA ALA A 329 4.66 -1.60 18.87
C ALA A 329 4.76 -0.12 18.40
N ALA A 330 3.67 0.43 17.88
CA ALA A 330 3.56 1.83 17.45
C ALA A 330 3.37 2.84 18.60
N THR A 331 3.45 2.40 19.85
CA THR A 331 3.38 3.29 21.01
C THR A 331 4.78 3.49 21.57
N PRO A 332 5.30 4.74 21.65
CA PRO A 332 6.61 5.02 22.23
C PRO A 332 6.73 4.47 23.65
N ARG A 333 7.93 3.99 24.01
CA ARG A 333 8.24 3.49 25.35
C ARG A 333 9.10 4.49 26.09
N TYR A 334 8.73 4.80 27.32
CA TYR A 334 9.48 5.67 28.21
C TYR A 334 9.91 4.91 29.48
N ASP A 335 11.06 5.29 30.01
CA ASP A 335 11.55 4.96 31.34
C ASP A 335 11.70 6.27 32.10
N GLY A 336 10.73 6.59 32.96
CA GLY A 336 10.51 7.97 33.41
C GLY A 336 10.21 8.87 32.21
N ASP A 337 10.96 9.97 32.08
CA ASP A 337 10.86 10.90 30.96
C ASP A 337 11.76 10.54 29.75
N ASN A 338 12.54 9.46 29.87
CA ASN A 338 13.51 9.08 28.85
C ASN A 338 12.89 8.11 27.83
N LEU A 339 12.86 8.54 26.57
CA LEU A 339 12.48 7.65 25.47
C LEU A 339 13.48 6.51 25.35
N ARG A 340 12.96 5.30 25.12
CA ARG A 340 13.75 4.10 24.85
C ARG A 340 13.17 3.33 23.67
N MET A 341 14.01 2.55 22.99
CA MET A 341 13.51 1.52 22.08
C MET A 341 12.66 0.52 22.86
N ARG A 342 11.62 -0.01 22.21
CA ARG A 342 10.76 -1.04 22.80
C ARG A 342 11.52 -2.36 23.01
N TRP A 343 12.45 -2.63 22.11
CA TRP A 343 13.39 -3.75 22.14
C TRP A 343 14.78 -3.22 21.78
N LYS A 344 15.83 -3.91 22.23
CA LYS A 344 17.15 -3.65 21.66
C LYS A 344 17.05 -3.89 20.15
N THR A 345 17.36 -2.88 19.35
CA THR A 345 17.12 -2.88 17.90
C THR A 345 18.38 -2.48 17.16
N ARG A 346 18.82 -3.33 16.24
CA ARG A 346 19.90 -3.06 15.29
C ARG A 346 19.26 -2.61 13.98
N ILE A 347 19.58 -1.39 13.57
CA ILE A 347 19.15 -0.84 12.27
C ILE A 347 20.29 -1.07 11.27
N GLY A 348 20.08 -1.93 10.30
CA GLY A 348 21.02 -2.16 9.19
C GLY A 348 21.02 -0.97 8.24
N VAL A 349 22.21 -0.49 7.90
CA VAL A 349 22.41 0.60 6.95
C VAL A 349 23.11 0.03 5.72
N LEU A 350 22.38 0.03 4.59
CA LEU A 350 22.90 -0.42 3.30
C LEU A 350 23.84 0.61 2.68
N PRO A 351 24.83 0.20 1.87
CA PRO A 351 25.74 1.10 1.19
C PRO A 351 25.01 2.15 0.35
N GLY A 352 25.49 3.38 0.38
CA GLY A 352 24.92 4.49 -0.37
C GLY A 352 23.64 5.08 0.21
N TYR A 353 23.11 4.59 1.33
CA TYR A 353 21.85 5.08 1.90
C TYR A 353 21.87 6.57 2.21
N ALA A 354 22.93 7.06 2.85
CA ALA A 354 23.05 8.45 3.29
C ALA A 354 24.19 9.22 2.58
N ASP A 355 24.71 8.68 1.47
CA ASP A 355 25.84 9.25 0.76
C ASP A 355 25.47 10.46 -0.08
N GLY A 356 26.47 11.32 -0.31
CA GLY A 356 26.36 12.50 -1.17
C GLY A 356 25.84 13.75 -0.47
N GLY A 357 25.65 14.81 -1.27
CA GLY A 357 25.30 16.17 -0.80
C GLY A 357 23.85 16.57 -1.01
N SER A 358 22.96 15.64 -1.42
CA SER A 358 21.54 15.96 -1.64
C SER A 358 20.80 16.22 -0.33
N GLU A 359 19.70 16.98 -0.39
CA GLU A 359 18.80 17.21 0.76
C GLU A 359 18.28 15.88 1.32
N THR A 360 17.97 14.91 0.46
CA THR A 360 17.58 13.57 0.88
C THR A 360 18.66 12.86 1.67
N ALA A 361 19.93 12.93 1.21
CA ALA A 361 21.05 12.34 1.93
C ALA A 361 21.27 13.04 3.30
N ALA A 362 21.11 14.35 3.36
CA ALA A 362 21.18 15.11 4.60
C ALA A 362 20.07 14.70 5.60
N ALA A 363 18.83 14.58 5.13
CA ALA A 363 17.70 14.12 5.94
C ALA A 363 17.91 12.68 6.45
N ARG A 364 18.48 11.79 5.63
CA ARG A 364 18.81 10.42 6.03
C ARG A 364 19.91 10.37 7.09
N ARG A 365 20.94 11.20 6.98
CA ARG A 365 21.97 11.33 8.03
C ARG A 365 21.37 11.84 9.35
N ALA A 366 20.48 12.83 9.28
CA ALA A 366 19.79 13.35 10.46
C ALA A 366 18.93 12.25 11.11
N PHE A 367 18.18 11.49 10.33
CA PHE A 367 17.41 10.34 10.82
C PHE A 367 18.29 9.31 11.54
N LEU A 368 19.43 8.92 10.94
CA LEU A 368 20.35 7.98 11.58
C LEU A 368 20.95 8.54 12.88
N ALA A 369 21.27 9.83 12.91
CA ALA A 369 21.80 10.51 14.11
C ALA A 369 20.75 10.52 15.25
N GLU A 370 19.50 10.88 14.97
CA GLU A 370 18.42 10.83 15.95
C GLU A 370 18.20 9.42 16.49
N MET A 371 18.18 8.41 15.61
CA MET A 371 17.99 7.02 16.04
C MET A 371 19.16 6.52 16.91
N SER A 372 20.40 6.87 16.57
CA SER A 372 21.58 6.47 17.35
C SER A 372 21.64 7.10 18.74
N ALA A 373 20.92 8.20 18.95
CA ALA A 373 20.80 8.86 20.25
C ALA A 373 19.77 8.19 21.20
N ILE A 374 18.88 7.34 20.65
CA ILE A 374 17.87 6.64 21.46
C ILE A 374 18.52 5.41 22.11
N PRO A 375 18.45 5.26 23.44
CA PRO A 375 18.96 4.07 24.13
C PRO A 375 18.40 2.77 23.57
N GLU A 376 19.26 1.76 23.46
CA GLU A 376 18.96 0.42 22.92
C GLU A 376 18.76 0.38 21.38
N CYS A 377 19.08 1.48 20.66
CA CYS A 377 19.20 1.52 19.21
C CYS A 377 20.68 1.46 18.79
N GLU A 378 20.99 0.60 17.86
CA GLU A 378 22.33 0.40 17.31
C GLU A 378 22.28 0.49 15.78
N LEU A 379 23.17 1.26 15.18
CA LEU A 379 23.34 1.30 13.72
C LEU A 379 24.42 0.28 13.31
N VAL A 380 24.10 -0.55 12.33
CA VAL A 380 25.00 -1.59 11.82
C VAL A 380 25.16 -1.43 10.31
N GLU A 381 26.40 -1.29 9.84
CA GLU A 381 26.65 -1.34 8.39
C GLU A 381 26.42 -2.77 7.89
N VAL A 382 25.63 -2.91 6.84
CA VAL A 382 25.27 -4.19 6.23
C VAL A 382 25.62 -4.13 4.75
N PRO A 383 26.45 -5.03 4.21
CA PRO A 383 26.76 -5.04 2.79
C PRO A 383 25.52 -5.44 1.97
N PHE A 384 25.53 -5.11 0.67
CA PHE A 384 24.58 -5.74 -0.23
C PHE A 384 24.82 -7.24 -0.27
N PRO A 385 23.75 -8.05 -0.22
CA PRO A 385 23.86 -9.49 -0.41
C PRO A 385 24.51 -9.89 -1.75
N ASP A 386 25.03 -11.10 -1.77
CA ASP A 386 25.56 -11.70 -3.01
C ASP A 386 24.49 -11.65 -4.12
N GLU A 387 24.92 -11.45 -5.34
CA GLU A 387 24.10 -11.33 -6.54
C GLU A 387 22.98 -10.28 -6.48
N TRP A 388 23.02 -9.34 -5.53
CA TRP A 388 21.97 -8.34 -5.29
C TRP A 388 21.50 -7.63 -6.56
N SER A 389 22.43 -7.05 -7.31
CA SER A 389 22.11 -6.31 -8.53
C SER A 389 21.48 -7.19 -9.62
N LEU A 390 21.87 -8.45 -9.69
CA LEU A 390 21.30 -9.42 -10.62
C LEU A 390 19.90 -9.83 -10.20
N LEU A 391 19.70 -10.19 -8.94
CA LEU A 391 18.43 -10.72 -8.41
C LEU A 391 17.36 -9.63 -8.31
N THR A 392 17.74 -8.37 -8.11
CA THR A 392 16.82 -7.22 -8.06
C THR A 392 16.66 -6.52 -9.42
N GLY A 393 17.54 -6.82 -10.37
CA GLY A 393 17.55 -6.24 -11.71
C GLY A 393 16.41 -6.74 -12.61
N SER A 394 16.28 -6.12 -13.78
CA SER A 394 15.19 -6.41 -14.73
C SER A 394 15.16 -7.84 -15.22
N ALA A 395 16.32 -8.52 -15.30
CA ALA A 395 16.43 -9.89 -15.76
C ALA A 395 15.49 -10.86 -15.00
N PHE A 396 15.43 -10.73 -13.67
CA PHE A 396 14.55 -11.55 -12.83
C PHE A 396 13.31 -10.79 -12.34
N ASN A 397 13.39 -9.48 -12.14
CA ASN A 397 12.25 -8.69 -11.72
C ASN A 397 11.11 -8.72 -12.75
N ASN A 398 11.43 -8.71 -14.05
CA ASN A 398 10.42 -8.70 -15.11
C ASN A 398 9.76 -10.05 -15.36
N VAL A 399 10.27 -11.17 -14.82
CA VAL A 399 9.62 -12.49 -14.93
C VAL A 399 8.27 -12.58 -14.20
N ARG A 400 7.89 -11.58 -13.41
CA ARG A 400 6.54 -11.40 -12.86
C ARG A 400 5.48 -10.99 -13.91
N LEU A 401 5.91 -10.56 -15.09
CA LEU A 401 4.99 -10.02 -16.11
C LEU A 401 3.95 -11.01 -16.63
N PRO A 402 4.20 -12.32 -16.73
CA PRO A 402 3.15 -13.31 -17.00
C PRO A 402 1.98 -13.23 -16.00
N GLU A 403 2.26 -13.03 -14.70
CA GLU A 403 1.22 -12.87 -13.66
C GLU A 403 0.38 -11.61 -13.86
N ARG A 404 0.99 -10.55 -14.44
CA ARG A 404 0.29 -9.34 -14.84
C ARG A 404 -0.61 -9.58 -16.05
N SER A 405 -0.16 -10.38 -17.01
CA SER A 405 -0.88 -10.63 -18.25
C SER A 405 -2.03 -11.61 -18.09
N GLU A 406 -1.87 -12.60 -17.23
CA GLU A 406 -2.79 -13.73 -17.12
C GLU A 406 -4.24 -13.27 -16.91
N PRO A 407 -4.61 -12.47 -15.91
CA PRO A 407 -6.00 -12.06 -15.69
C PRO A 407 -6.55 -11.14 -16.80
N PHE A 408 -5.66 -10.52 -17.59
CA PHE A 408 -6.03 -9.60 -18.65
C PHE A 408 -5.98 -10.22 -20.07
N MET A 409 -5.67 -11.51 -20.20
CA MET A 409 -5.57 -12.18 -21.51
C MET A 409 -6.82 -12.04 -22.39
N PRO A 410 -8.06 -12.08 -21.87
CA PRO A 410 -9.26 -11.83 -22.68
C PRO A 410 -9.26 -10.41 -23.30
N TYR A 411 -8.83 -9.42 -22.54
CA TYR A 411 -8.77 -8.02 -22.99
C TYR A 411 -7.62 -7.78 -23.96
N LEU A 412 -6.45 -8.39 -23.70
CA LEU A 412 -5.29 -8.34 -24.63
C LEU A 412 -5.61 -8.95 -26.01
N ARG A 413 -6.57 -9.86 -26.08
CA ARG A 413 -7.02 -10.47 -27.33
C ARG A 413 -8.17 -9.69 -28.02
N SER A 414 -8.74 -8.72 -27.35
CA SER A 414 -9.91 -7.99 -27.86
C SER A 414 -9.61 -6.54 -28.23
N ASP A 415 -9.32 -5.68 -27.27
CA ASP A 415 -9.07 -4.26 -27.48
C ASP A 415 -8.06 -3.70 -26.47
N LEU A 416 -6.86 -3.37 -26.96
CA LEU A 416 -5.77 -2.85 -26.14
C LEU A 416 -6.04 -1.43 -25.63
N ARG A 417 -6.87 -0.63 -26.33
CA ARG A 417 -7.18 0.75 -25.95
C ARG A 417 -7.93 0.83 -24.62
N GLY A 418 -8.63 -0.24 -24.25
CA GLY A 418 -9.33 -0.34 -22.98
C GLY A 418 -8.45 -0.21 -21.74
N PHE A 419 -7.14 -0.46 -21.86
CA PHE A 419 -6.23 -0.38 -20.72
C PHE A 419 -6.08 1.05 -20.18
N GLY A 420 -6.06 2.08 -21.05
CA GLY A 420 -5.86 3.47 -20.64
C GLY A 420 -4.44 3.77 -20.12
N VAL A 421 -3.48 2.89 -20.42
CA VAL A 421 -2.06 3.00 -20.06
C VAL A 421 -1.25 2.15 -21.04
N SER A 422 0.05 2.37 -21.14
CA SER A 422 0.94 1.55 -21.98
C SER A 422 0.78 0.07 -21.68
N VAL A 423 0.48 -0.73 -22.69
CA VAL A 423 0.27 -2.19 -22.59
C VAL A 423 1.56 -3.00 -22.73
N THR A 424 2.72 -2.35 -22.91
CA THR A 424 4.01 -3.02 -23.17
C THR A 424 4.29 -4.13 -22.15
N SER A 425 4.12 -3.87 -20.86
CA SER A 425 4.41 -4.88 -19.84
C SER A 425 3.44 -6.06 -19.83
N TRP A 426 2.19 -5.85 -20.23
CA TRP A 426 1.21 -6.93 -20.41
C TRP A 426 1.53 -7.79 -21.63
N LEU A 427 1.89 -7.15 -22.76
CA LEU A 427 2.30 -7.87 -23.97
C LEU A 427 3.59 -8.65 -23.76
N GLN A 428 4.59 -8.06 -23.10
CA GLN A 428 5.82 -8.76 -22.72
C GLN A 428 5.53 -9.99 -21.87
N GLY A 429 4.63 -9.87 -20.88
CA GLY A 429 4.22 -10.98 -20.04
C GLY A 429 3.47 -12.06 -20.81
N ALA A 430 2.60 -11.70 -21.72
CA ALA A 430 1.89 -12.66 -22.58
C ALA A 430 2.82 -13.46 -23.52
N LEU A 431 3.98 -12.90 -23.84
CA LEU A 431 4.99 -13.52 -24.70
C LEU A 431 6.08 -14.26 -23.92
N LEU A 432 6.18 -14.07 -22.60
CA LEU A 432 7.18 -14.73 -21.78
C LEU A 432 6.79 -16.19 -21.55
N GLY A 433 7.69 -17.11 -21.90
CA GLY A 433 7.46 -18.54 -21.70
C GLY A 433 7.47 -18.97 -20.23
N ALA A 434 6.83 -20.09 -19.93
CA ALA A 434 6.77 -20.67 -18.59
C ALA A 434 8.15 -20.87 -17.96
N ASN A 435 9.17 -21.23 -18.77
CA ASN A 435 10.55 -21.38 -18.29
C ASN A 435 11.09 -20.09 -17.67
N GLY A 436 10.83 -18.92 -18.27
CA GLY A 436 11.23 -17.62 -17.72
C GLY A 436 10.56 -17.37 -16.39
N TRP A 437 9.26 -17.61 -16.28
CA TRP A 437 8.51 -17.45 -15.02
C TRP A 437 9.06 -18.37 -13.91
N VAL A 438 9.28 -19.67 -14.19
CA VAL A 438 9.88 -20.62 -13.22
C VAL A 438 11.27 -20.16 -12.78
N THR A 439 12.11 -19.69 -13.72
CA THR A 439 13.44 -19.14 -13.40
C THR A 439 13.32 -17.94 -12.44
N GLY A 440 12.37 -17.05 -12.67
CA GLY A 440 12.12 -15.91 -11.79
C GLY A 440 11.62 -16.30 -10.41
N GLN A 441 10.75 -17.31 -10.29
CA GLN A 441 10.32 -17.79 -8.97
C GLN A 441 11.50 -18.41 -8.19
N ARG A 442 12.41 -19.11 -8.86
CA ARG A 442 13.64 -19.61 -8.24
C ARG A 442 14.57 -18.47 -7.79
N ALA A 443 14.74 -17.45 -8.63
CA ALA A 443 15.53 -16.26 -8.30
C ALA A 443 14.93 -15.50 -7.10
N LYS A 444 13.60 -15.40 -7.02
CA LYS A 444 12.88 -14.82 -5.87
C LYS A 444 13.21 -15.55 -4.57
N LEU A 445 13.20 -16.89 -4.57
CA LEU A 445 13.55 -17.68 -3.40
C LEU A 445 15.02 -17.50 -3.00
N LEU A 446 15.94 -17.44 -3.98
CA LEU A 446 17.35 -17.17 -3.71
C LEU A 446 17.52 -15.76 -3.11
N LEU A 447 16.85 -14.73 -3.64
CA LEU A 447 16.90 -13.39 -3.10
C LEU A 447 16.40 -13.34 -1.65
N LEU A 448 15.31 -14.06 -1.35
CA LEU A 448 14.80 -14.16 0.02
C LEU A 448 15.83 -14.79 0.96
N ASP A 449 16.45 -15.90 0.54
CA ASP A 449 17.51 -16.58 1.31
C ASP A 449 18.69 -15.63 1.59
N ARG A 450 19.18 -14.92 0.56
CA ARG A 450 20.25 -13.91 0.70
C ARG A 450 19.88 -12.78 1.67
N ILE A 451 18.67 -12.26 1.60
CA ILE A 451 18.22 -11.20 2.52
C ILE A 451 18.15 -11.73 3.96
N LEU A 452 17.59 -12.90 4.17
CA LEU A 452 17.46 -13.47 5.52
C LEU A 452 18.85 -13.81 6.13
N ASP A 453 19.74 -14.39 5.34
CA ASP A 453 21.05 -14.86 5.79
C ASP A 453 22.07 -13.72 5.89
N GLN A 454 22.11 -12.78 4.94
CA GLN A 454 23.19 -11.79 4.84
C GLN A 454 22.79 -10.40 5.34
N ILE A 455 21.50 -10.06 5.43
CA ILE A 455 21.03 -8.81 6.05
C ILE A 455 20.55 -9.09 7.46
N PHE A 456 19.53 -9.94 7.61
CA PHE A 456 18.84 -10.12 8.89
C PHE A 456 19.58 -11.01 9.90
N SER A 457 20.71 -11.61 9.55
CA SER A 457 21.63 -12.18 10.54
C SER A 457 22.32 -11.09 11.39
N SER A 458 22.49 -9.89 10.82
CA SER A 458 23.23 -8.79 11.46
C SER A 458 22.34 -7.70 12.05
N CYS A 459 21.10 -7.53 11.56
CA CYS A 459 20.20 -6.48 11.99
C CYS A 459 18.75 -6.98 12.16
N ASP A 460 17.93 -6.17 12.80
CA ASP A 460 16.52 -6.48 13.09
C ASP A 460 15.58 -5.78 12.10
N VAL A 461 15.99 -4.61 11.61
CA VAL A 461 15.35 -3.83 10.56
C VAL A 461 16.44 -3.22 9.66
N VAL A 462 16.11 -2.89 8.42
CA VAL A 462 17.06 -2.33 7.46
C VAL A 462 16.50 -1.09 6.78
N VAL A 463 17.32 -0.03 6.63
CA VAL A 463 16.95 1.14 5.82
C VAL A 463 17.16 0.85 4.35
N GLN A 464 16.25 1.33 3.51
CA GLN A 464 16.24 1.06 2.08
C GLN A 464 16.18 2.35 1.25
N THR A 465 16.80 2.32 0.08
CA THR A 465 16.70 3.37 -0.96
C THR A 465 15.64 3.03 -2.01
N SER A 466 15.21 1.77 -2.08
CA SER A 466 14.21 1.27 -3.03
C SER A 466 13.36 0.18 -2.37
N PRO A 467 12.05 0.18 -2.57
CA PRO A 467 11.16 -0.89 -2.08
C PRO A 467 11.27 -2.18 -2.91
N VAL A 468 11.82 -2.11 -4.13
CA VAL A 468 11.76 -3.21 -5.10
C VAL A 468 12.28 -4.55 -4.58
N PRO A 469 13.43 -4.63 -3.88
CA PRO A 469 13.91 -5.91 -3.37
C PRO A 469 12.91 -6.61 -2.43
N PHE A 470 12.30 -5.84 -1.51
CA PHE A 470 11.33 -6.37 -0.55
C PHE A 470 9.95 -6.58 -1.17
N ASP A 471 9.59 -5.84 -2.21
CA ASP A 471 8.41 -6.13 -3.03
C ASP A 471 8.55 -7.47 -3.76
N ILE A 472 9.75 -7.79 -4.28
CA ILE A 472 10.01 -9.08 -4.97
C ILE A 472 9.75 -10.25 -4.02
N VAL A 473 10.24 -10.17 -2.80
CA VAL A 473 10.22 -11.30 -1.85
C VAL A 473 9.05 -11.25 -0.86
N GLY A 474 8.25 -10.18 -0.89
CA GLY A 474 7.05 -10.06 -0.04
C GLY A 474 7.34 -9.77 1.44
N LEU A 475 8.47 -9.13 1.76
CA LEU A 475 8.83 -8.71 3.11
C LEU A 475 8.15 -7.38 3.49
N PRO A 476 7.91 -7.11 4.78
CA PRO A 476 7.23 -5.89 5.20
C PRO A 476 8.10 -4.65 5.02
N GLU A 477 7.47 -3.54 4.70
CA GLU A 477 8.09 -2.22 4.56
C GLU A 477 7.23 -1.14 5.19
N ILE A 478 7.87 -0.14 5.78
CA ILE A 478 7.21 1.05 6.29
C ILE A 478 7.91 2.29 5.72
N ALA A 479 7.15 3.12 5.02
CA ALA A 479 7.55 4.46 4.61
C ALA A 479 7.10 5.48 5.65
N PHE A 480 7.93 6.48 5.95
CA PHE A 480 7.59 7.56 6.88
C PHE A 480 8.44 8.81 6.63
N PRO A 481 7.95 10.01 7.06
CA PRO A 481 8.64 11.26 6.82
C PRO A 481 9.88 11.42 7.72
N ILE A 482 10.96 11.98 7.14
CA ILE A 482 12.21 12.30 7.85
C ILE A 482 12.69 13.73 7.61
N GLY A 483 11.94 14.56 6.88
CA GLY A 483 12.32 15.94 6.60
C GLY A 483 11.55 16.56 5.45
N PHE A 484 12.01 17.74 5.06
CA PHE A 484 11.51 18.49 3.91
C PHE A 484 12.67 19.05 3.11
N SER A 485 12.48 19.15 1.79
CA SER A 485 13.39 19.90 0.92
C SER A 485 13.26 21.42 1.16
N GLY A 486 14.23 22.20 0.67
CA GLY A 486 14.13 23.66 0.67
C GLY A 486 12.94 24.20 -0.10
N GLY A 487 12.36 23.42 -1.00
CA GLY A 487 11.11 23.71 -1.72
C GLY A 487 9.84 23.31 -0.97
N GLY A 488 9.93 22.87 0.29
CA GLY A 488 8.77 22.49 1.10
C GLY A 488 8.13 21.14 0.72
N VAL A 489 8.80 20.31 -0.07
CA VAL A 489 8.33 18.97 -0.45
C VAL A 489 8.82 17.95 0.58
N PRO A 490 7.96 17.02 1.06
CA PRO A 490 8.37 16.01 2.01
C PRO A 490 9.52 15.11 1.51
N ILE A 491 10.39 14.76 2.44
CA ILE A 491 11.42 13.73 2.27
C ILE A 491 11.08 12.58 3.23
N GLY A 492 10.91 11.39 2.68
CA GLY A 492 10.67 10.18 3.46
C GLY A 492 11.77 9.15 3.29
N THR A 493 11.69 8.11 4.09
CA THR A 493 12.54 6.93 4.01
C THR A 493 11.71 5.65 4.11
N ILE A 494 12.36 4.50 3.92
CA ILE A 494 11.72 3.18 4.00
C ILE A 494 12.53 2.31 4.95
N LEU A 495 11.86 1.68 5.90
CA LEU A 495 12.39 0.58 6.72
C LEU A 495 11.81 -0.74 6.24
N GLY A 496 12.68 -1.73 6.05
CA GLY A 496 12.28 -3.11 5.82
C GLY A 496 12.42 -3.96 7.09
N GLY A 497 11.55 -4.94 7.25
CA GLY A 497 11.54 -5.86 8.38
C GLY A 497 11.63 -7.33 7.95
N GLN A 498 11.84 -8.19 8.93
CA GLN A 498 11.78 -9.65 8.75
C GLN A 498 10.34 -10.10 8.44
N PRO A 499 10.16 -11.29 7.84
CA PRO A 499 8.83 -11.83 7.55
C PRO A 499 7.97 -11.85 8.81
N TYR A 500 6.77 -11.33 8.71
CA TYR A 500 5.75 -11.32 9.78
C TYR A 500 6.13 -10.56 11.06
N ALA A 501 7.16 -9.72 11.00
CA ALA A 501 7.66 -8.91 12.11
C ALA A 501 7.40 -7.41 11.85
N GLU A 502 6.21 -7.05 11.41
CA GLU A 502 5.80 -5.66 11.15
C GLU A 502 5.94 -4.76 12.39
N ASP A 503 5.87 -5.34 13.59
CA ASP A 503 6.05 -4.68 14.88
C ASP A 503 7.46 -4.07 15.06
N ARG A 504 8.49 -4.70 14.50
CA ARG A 504 9.87 -4.23 14.63
C ARG A 504 10.11 -2.89 13.93
N PRO A 505 9.89 -2.75 12.61
CA PRO A 505 10.02 -1.45 11.98
C PRO A 505 9.01 -0.42 12.51
N LEU A 506 7.79 -0.82 12.91
CA LEU A 506 6.83 0.08 13.56
C LEU A 506 7.37 0.70 14.84
N SER A 507 8.09 -0.07 15.68
CA SER A 507 8.65 0.44 16.92
C SER A 507 9.76 1.47 16.68
N VAL A 508 10.53 1.31 15.60
CA VAL A 508 11.53 2.30 15.17
C VAL A 508 10.85 3.59 14.74
N VAL A 509 9.82 3.49 13.89
CA VAL A 509 9.07 4.66 13.43
C VAL A 509 8.41 5.39 14.59
N ALA A 510 7.80 4.66 15.54
CA ALA A 510 7.18 5.26 16.72
C ALA A 510 8.18 5.99 17.62
N ALA A 511 9.38 5.43 17.81
CA ALA A 511 10.45 6.08 18.57
C ALA A 511 10.96 7.34 17.87
N TYR A 512 11.16 7.29 16.55
CA TYR A 512 11.54 8.46 15.75
C TYR A 512 10.48 9.56 15.78
N GLN A 513 9.21 9.21 15.64
CA GLN A 513 8.09 10.16 15.69
C GLN A 513 7.90 10.76 17.08
N ALA A 514 8.42 10.15 18.14
CA ALA A 514 8.39 10.69 19.49
C ALA A 514 9.45 11.79 19.73
N VAL A 515 10.51 11.85 18.92
CA VAL A 515 11.60 12.85 19.03
C VAL A 515 11.57 13.89 17.89
N THR A 516 10.65 13.74 16.92
CA THR A 516 10.51 14.65 15.78
C THR A 516 9.07 15.08 15.57
N ASP A 517 8.87 16.14 14.80
CA ASP A 517 7.55 16.71 14.50
C ASP A 517 7.11 16.55 13.04
N TRP A 518 7.91 15.88 12.19
CA TRP A 518 7.66 15.78 10.75
C TRP A 518 6.25 15.28 10.43
N HIS A 519 5.80 14.21 11.08
CA HIS A 519 4.48 13.61 10.90
C HIS A 519 3.31 14.48 11.39
N TRP A 520 3.59 15.53 12.19
CA TRP A 520 2.58 16.51 12.63
C TRP A 520 2.36 17.64 11.64
N ARG A 521 3.29 17.85 10.71
CA ARG A 521 3.18 18.92 9.73
C ARG A 521 2.08 18.61 8.71
N ARG A 522 1.38 19.65 8.29
CA ARG A 522 0.29 19.58 7.30
C ARG A 522 0.57 20.55 6.17
N PRO A 523 0.14 20.23 4.93
CA PRO A 523 0.19 21.19 3.84
C PRO A 523 -0.76 22.35 4.11
N ALA A 524 -0.40 23.55 3.65
CA ALA A 524 -1.33 24.67 3.62
C ALA A 524 -2.53 24.34 2.72
N ASP A 525 -3.71 24.76 3.14
CA ASP A 525 -4.90 24.59 2.31
C ASP A 525 -4.76 25.43 1.02
N PRO A 526 -5.10 24.87 -0.13
CA PRO A 526 -5.23 25.66 -1.35
C PRO A 526 -6.41 26.64 -1.20
N PRO A 527 -6.50 27.68 -2.06
CA PRO A 527 -7.68 28.52 -2.11
C PRO A 527 -8.94 27.65 -2.24
N ALA A 528 -9.92 27.89 -1.38
CA ALA A 528 -11.21 27.19 -1.47
C ALA A 528 -11.88 27.58 -2.80
N VAL A 529 -12.16 26.59 -3.60
CA VAL A 529 -12.94 26.75 -4.83
C VAL A 529 -14.30 26.16 -4.52
N GLY A 530 -15.39 26.92 -4.69
CA GLY A 530 -16.74 26.44 -4.38
C GLY A 530 -17.05 25.07 -5.04
N PRO A 531 -18.20 24.44 -4.72
CA PRO A 531 -18.48 23.07 -5.09
C PRO A 531 -18.22 22.81 -6.57
N SER A 532 -17.31 21.89 -6.86
CA SER A 532 -17.03 21.46 -8.22
C SER A 532 -18.29 20.81 -8.81
N PRO A 533 -18.69 21.13 -10.05
CA PRO A 533 -19.78 20.46 -10.73
C PRO A 533 -19.62 18.93 -10.81
N THR A 534 -18.39 18.42 -10.58
CA THR A 534 -18.04 16.99 -10.68
C THR A 534 -18.35 16.18 -9.42
N ALA A 535 -18.72 16.81 -8.29
CA ALA A 535 -19.04 16.08 -7.06
C ALA A 535 -20.40 15.38 -7.08
N SER A 536 -21.20 15.54 -8.12
CA SER A 536 -22.61 15.11 -8.09
C SER A 536 -23.04 14.05 -9.09
N THR A 537 -22.18 13.37 -9.84
CA THR A 537 -22.65 12.18 -10.58
C THR A 537 -21.50 11.32 -11.10
N ALA A 538 -21.49 10.05 -10.75
CA ALA A 538 -20.82 8.98 -11.50
C ALA A 538 -21.22 8.95 -13.00
N ALA A 539 -22.30 9.61 -13.37
CA ALA A 539 -22.83 9.70 -14.72
C ALA A 539 -22.16 10.77 -15.60
N ALA A 540 -21.50 11.78 -15.04
CA ALA A 540 -20.95 12.90 -15.83
C ALA A 540 -19.54 12.64 -16.40
N ARG A 541 -18.83 11.61 -15.96
CA ARG A 541 -17.52 11.23 -16.53
C ARG A 541 -17.59 10.24 -17.70
N SER A 542 -18.78 9.77 -18.03
CA SER A 542 -19.05 8.80 -19.12
C SER A 542 -18.99 9.40 -20.53
N THR A 543 -18.74 10.69 -20.71
CA THR A 543 -18.72 11.33 -22.04
C THR A 543 -17.33 11.46 -22.67
N ALA A 544 -16.26 10.94 -22.07
CA ALA A 544 -15.07 10.64 -22.83
C ALA A 544 -15.43 9.51 -23.80
N ALA A 545 -15.51 9.82 -25.09
CA ALA A 545 -15.95 8.89 -26.12
C ALA A 545 -15.28 7.52 -25.94
N THR A 546 -16.10 6.49 -25.73
CA THR A 546 -15.63 5.10 -25.77
C THR A 546 -14.90 4.91 -27.11
N PRO A 547 -13.65 4.47 -27.15
CA PRO A 547 -12.96 4.27 -28.41
C PRO A 547 -13.81 3.35 -29.30
N SER A 548 -14.07 3.76 -30.53
CA SER A 548 -14.85 2.95 -31.46
C SER A 548 -14.17 1.59 -31.64
N ARG A 549 -14.93 0.52 -31.53
CA ARG A 549 -14.47 -0.86 -31.76
C ARG A 549 -14.05 -1.03 -33.22
N GLY A 550 -12.80 -0.72 -33.53
CA GLY A 550 -12.19 -0.88 -34.85
C GLY A 550 -10.84 -1.61 -34.73
N ARG A 551 -10.33 -2.11 -35.85
CA ARG A 551 -8.98 -2.69 -35.90
C ARG A 551 -7.98 -1.57 -35.67
N LEU A 552 -7.05 -1.73 -34.70
CA LEU A 552 -5.98 -0.78 -34.45
C LEU A 552 -5.07 -0.65 -35.68
N THR A 553 -4.70 0.58 -36.01
CA THR A 553 -3.64 0.87 -36.99
C THR A 553 -2.27 0.59 -36.37
N ALA A 554 -1.23 0.45 -37.19
CA ALA A 554 0.14 0.27 -36.72
C ALA A 554 0.63 1.46 -35.87
N GLU A 555 0.14 2.68 -36.17
CA GLU A 555 0.46 3.89 -35.43
C GLU A 555 -0.16 3.89 -34.03
N GLU A 556 -1.45 3.52 -33.91
CA GLU A 556 -2.13 3.35 -32.63
C GLU A 556 -1.50 2.24 -31.76
N VAL A 557 -0.99 1.17 -32.37
CA VAL A 557 -0.25 0.12 -31.64
C VAL A 557 1.08 0.67 -31.12
N ALA A 558 1.79 1.50 -31.89
CA ALA A 558 3.03 2.12 -31.46
C ALA A 558 2.82 3.08 -30.27
N GLU A 559 1.76 3.90 -30.27
CA GLU A 559 1.40 4.78 -29.15
C GLU A 559 1.03 3.99 -27.89
N LEU A 560 0.34 2.86 -28.01
CA LEU A 560 -0.04 2.02 -26.86
C LEU A 560 1.14 1.25 -26.26
N THR A 561 2.26 1.17 -26.96
CA THR A 561 3.46 0.44 -26.52
C THR A 561 4.57 1.35 -25.97
N GLN A 562 4.44 2.68 -26.11
CA GLN A 562 5.31 3.68 -25.48
C GLN A 562 4.91 3.90 -24.01
#